data_c0dace98e39b731469fe74d40706ceaf
#
_entry.id   c0dace98e39b731469fe74d40706ceaf
#
_cell.length_a   1.000
_cell.length_b   1.000
_cell.length_c   1.000
_cell.angle_alpha   90.00
_cell.angle_beta   90.00
_cell.angle_gamma   90.00
#
_symmetry.space_group_name_H-M   'P 1'
#
loop_
_entity.id
_entity.type
_entity.pdbx_description
1 polymer ?
#
loop_
_entity_poly.entity_id
_entity_poly.type
_entity_poly.pdbx_seq_one_letter_code
_entity_poly.pdbx_strand_id
1 'polypeptide(L)'
;MGLTLTIVRHGNTFGAGETARRVGLRTDIPLVDSGRDQARALGRWFATNAIRFDAAFTSPLLRTRETAALILAAQAHPAELELAHWLAEVDHGPDENQPEAAVVERIGAEALSAWEVNGIPPRDWVVDAEARRAAWQRLFDGASDTPDRTLLLVTSNGAARFALLADPALYAQAKALPSLKLRTGAFGRIVVDANGPHLTEWDYRPGVHSA
;
A
#
# COMPACT_ATOMS: atom_id res chain seq x y z
N MET A 1 20.07 7.69 13.04
CA MET A 1 18.65 7.69 13.44
C MET A 1 17.85 7.67 12.17
N GLY A 2 16.92 6.74 12.06
CA GLY A 2 16.17 6.58 10.83
C GLY A 2 14.83 5.88 11.04
N LEU A 3 13.87 6.16 10.17
CA LEU A 3 12.57 5.52 10.14
C LEU A 3 12.48 4.67 8.88
N THR A 4 12.20 3.38 9.02
CA THR A 4 11.90 2.48 7.91
C THR A 4 10.39 2.25 7.83
N LEU A 5 9.79 2.61 6.71
CA LEU A 5 8.38 2.38 6.41
C LEU A 5 8.24 1.19 5.47
N THR A 6 7.66 0.09 5.94
CA THR A 6 7.32 -1.07 5.12
C THR A 6 5.85 -0.98 4.74
N ILE A 7 5.58 -0.61 3.49
CA ILE A 7 4.24 -0.35 2.96
C ILE A 7 3.77 -1.58 2.21
N VAL A 8 2.76 -2.26 2.72
CA VAL A 8 2.23 -3.52 2.17
C VAL A 8 0.86 -3.30 1.55
N ARG A 9 0.68 -3.73 0.31
CA ARG A 9 -0.67 -3.89 -0.23
C ARG A 9 -1.28 -5.20 0.23
N HIS A 10 -2.54 -5.16 0.64
CA HIS A 10 -3.31 -6.35 1.00
C HIS A 10 -3.23 -7.47 -0.05
N GLY A 11 -3.47 -8.71 0.37
CA GLY A 11 -3.53 -9.88 -0.50
C GLY A 11 -4.74 -9.88 -1.46
N ASN A 12 -4.84 -10.92 -2.29
CA ASN A 12 -5.93 -11.07 -3.26
C ASN A 12 -7.30 -11.10 -2.59
N THR A 13 -8.28 -10.45 -3.24
CA THR A 13 -9.69 -10.41 -2.85
C THR A 13 -10.60 -11.08 -3.89
N PHE A 14 -10.04 -11.57 -4.99
CA PHE A 14 -10.71 -12.36 -6.02
C PHE A 14 -9.93 -13.63 -6.28
N GLY A 15 -10.66 -14.72 -6.47
CA GLY A 15 -10.11 -16.03 -6.81
C GLY A 15 -9.70 -16.14 -8.29
N ALA A 16 -9.02 -17.23 -8.62
CA ALA A 16 -8.71 -17.56 -10.00
C ALA A 16 -10.00 -17.78 -10.80
N GLY A 17 -10.13 -17.11 -11.95
CA GLY A 17 -11.31 -17.18 -12.80
C GLY A 17 -12.46 -16.24 -12.40
N GLU A 18 -12.38 -15.56 -11.26
CA GLU A 18 -13.33 -14.51 -10.91
C GLU A 18 -13.02 -13.21 -11.64
N THR A 19 -14.05 -12.51 -12.07
CA THR A 19 -13.89 -11.17 -12.67
C THR A 19 -13.50 -10.18 -11.59
N ALA A 20 -12.27 -9.70 -11.67
CA ALA A 20 -11.79 -8.66 -10.76
C ALA A 20 -12.59 -7.36 -10.94
N ARG A 21 -12.91 -6.73 -9.81
CA ARG A 21 -13.66 -5.48 -9.76
C ARG A 21 -12.84 -4.41 -9.08
N ARG A 22 -13.19 -3.16 -9.31
CA ARG A 22 -12.55 -2.03 -8.64
C ARG A 22 -13.04 -1.92 -7.20
N VAL A 23 -12.24 -2.42 -6.27
CA VAL A 23 -12.56 -2.44 -4.84
C VAL A 23 -11.95 -1.23 -4.16
N GLY A 24 -12.79 -0.35 -3.65
CA GLY A 24 -12.39 0.89 -3.01
C GLY A 24 -12.79 0.98 -1.54
N LEU A 25 -13.04 2.22 -1.11
CA LEU A 25 -13.38 2.55 0.28
C LEU A 25 -14.71 1.94 0.72
N ARG A 26 -15.71 1.91 -0.17
CA ARG A 26 -17.08 1.44 0.14
C ARG A 26 -17.30 -0.04 -0.09
N THR A 27 -16.27 -0.75 -0.61
CA THR A 27 -16.33 -2.20 -0.87
C THR A 27 -15.45 -2.92 0.13
N ASP A 28 -16.04 -3.36 1.24
CA ASP A 28 -15.30 -4.04 2.30
C ASP A 28 -15.47 -5.55 2.20
N ILE A 29 -14.61 -6.19 1.41
CA ILE A 29 -14.57 -7.63 1.19
C ILE A 29 -13.32 -8.26 1.81
N PRO A 30 -13.41 -9.54 2.27
CA PRO A 30 -12.28 -10.26 2.87
C PRO A 30 -11.25 -10.71 1.82
N LEU A 31 -10.13 -11.22 2.30
CA LEU A 31 -9.18 -11.95 1.46
C LEU A 31 -9.78 -13.29 1.00
N VAL A 32 -9.43 -13.71 -0.22
CA VAL A 32 -9.55 -15.11 -0.64
C VAL A 32 -8.36 -15.92 -0.15
N ASP A 33 -8.38 -17.26 -0.28
CA ASP A 33 -7.31 -18.13 0.24
C ASP A 33 -5.93 -17.77 -0.35
N SER A 34 -5.85 -17.51 -1.65
CA SER A 34 -4.59 -17.06 -2.26
C SER A 34 -4.10 -15.72 -1.68
N GLY A 35 -5.00 -14.83 -1.26
CA GLY A 35 -4.65 -13.59 -0.58
C GLY A 35 -4.12 -13.81 0.83
N ARG A 36 -4.71 -14.76 1.57
CA ARG A 36 -4.21 -15.18 2.88
C ARG A 36 -2.83 -15.83 2.78
N ASP A 37 -2.60 -16.62 1.73
CA ASP A 37 -1.30 -17.25 1.48
C ASP A 37 -0.22 -16.22 1.13
N GLN A 38 -0.56 -15.19 0.36
CA GLN A 38 0.33 -14.05 0.10
C GLN A 38 0.72 -13.33 1.42
N ALA A 39 -0.25 -13.07 2.29
CA ALA A 39 0.01 -12.42 3.57
C ALA A 39 0.89 -13.28 4.50
N ARG A 40 0.64 -14.60 4.57
CA ARG A 40 1.48 -15.55 5.31
C ARG A 40 2.89 -15.63 4.74
N ALA A 41 3.04 -15.59 3.41
CA ALA A 41 4.35 -15.60 2.75
C ALA A 41 5.15 -14.35 3.10
N LEU A 42 4.52 -13.15 3.10
CA LEU A 42 5.13 -11.91 3.57
C LEU A 42 5.58 -12.02 5.03
N GLY A 43 4.71 -12.48 5.91
CA GLY A 43 5.03 -12.66 7.33
C GLY A 43 6.25 -13.56 7.54
N ARG A 44 6.27 -14.72 6.88
CA ARG A 44 7.44 -15.63 6.92
C ARG A 44 8.70 -14.96 6.37
N TRP A 45 8.59 -14.25 5.26
CA TRP A 45 9.73 -13.58 4.65
C TRP A 45 10.30 -12.51 5.58
N PHE A 46 9.48 -11.66 6.20
CA PHE A 46 9.94 -10.67 7.17
C PHE A 46 10.62 -11.33 8.37
N ALA A 47 10.03 -12.39 8.92
CA ALA A 47 10.63 -13.12 10.05
C ALA A 47 11.98 -13.75 9.69
N THR A 48 12.09 -14.41 8.53
CA THR A 48 13.32 -15.04 8.06
C THR A 48 14.43 -14.04 7.79
N ASN A 49 14.09 -12.83 7.35
CA ASN A 49 15.05 -11.76 7.12
C ASN A 49 15.28 -10.88 8.36
N ALA A 50 14.86 -11.33 9.54
CA ALA A 50 15.00 -10.63 10.82
C ALA A 50 14.40 -9.21 10.83
N ILE A 51 13.41 -8.94 9.98
CA ILE A 51 12.69 -7.66 9.94
C ILE A 51 11.62 -7.70 11.02
N ARG A 52 11.80 -6.85 12.03
CA ARG A 52 10.85 -6.66 13.14
C ARG A 52 10.16 -5.31 12.98
N PHE A 53 8.93 -5.23 13.43
CA PHE A 53 8.15 -4.01 13.40
C PHE A 53 7.97 -3.47 14.83
N ASP A 54 8.31 -2.19 15.03
CA ASP A 54 8.15 -1.49 16.30
C ASP A 54 6.72 -0.99 16.50
N ALA A 55 5.99 -0.75 15.39
CA ALA A 55 4.57 -0.45 15.37
C ALA A 55 3.96 -0.92 14.06
N ALA A 56 2.65 -1.18 14.06
CA ALA A 56 1.91 -1.66 12.90
C ALA A 56 0.59 -0.90 12.74
N PHE A 57 0.35 -0.41 11.53
CA PHE A 57 -0.85 0.33 11.18
C PHE A 57 -1.54 -0.31 9.99
N THR A 58 -2.86 -0.30 10.01
CA THR A 58 -3.68 -0.82 8.90
C THR A 58 -4.89 0.06 8.64
N SER A 59 -5.38 0.08 7.42
CA SER A 59 -6.68 0.65 7.16
C SER A 59 -7.79 -0.14 7.86
N PRO A 60 -8.98 0.44 8.10
CA PRO A 60 -10.09 -0.27 8.76
C PRO A 60 -10.70 -1.39 7.92
N LEU A 61 -10.36 -1.50 6.62
CA LEU A 61 -10.97 -2.46 5.70
C LEU A 61 -10.52 -3.91 5.99
N LEU A 62 -11.45 -4.86 5.89
CA LEU A 62 -11.23 -6.28 6.22
C LEU A 62 -9.97 -6.84 5.56
N ARG A 63 -9.81 -6.67 4.25
CA ARG A 63 -8.67 -7.19 3.49
C ARG A 63 -7.32 -6.72 4.01
N THR A 64 -7.23 -5.47 4.48
CA THR A 64 -5.97 -4.92 5.02
C THR A 64 -5.73 -5.42 6.44
N ARG A 65 -6.77 -5.49 7.27
CA ARG A 65 -6.70 -6.01 8.63
C ARG A 65 -6.31 -7.48 8.66
N GLU A 66 -6.93 -8.32 7.80
CA GLU A 66 -6.57 -9.74 7.65
C GLU A 66 -5.10 -9.89 7.20
N THR A 67 -4.67 -9.07 6.23
CA THR A 67 -3.28 -9.09 5.75
C THR A 67 -2.31 -8.73 6.88
N ALA A 68 -2.58 -7.65 7.62
CA ALA A 68 -1.74 -7.21 8.74
C ALA A 68 -1.65 -8.28 9.84
N ALA A 69 -2.80 -8.84 10.25
CA ALA A 69 -2.85 -9.87 11.28
C ALA A 69 -2.04 -11.12 10.89
N LEU A 70 -2.13 -11.58 9.63
CA LEU A 70 -1.37 -12.73 9.13
C LEU A 70 0.13 -12.46 9.03
N ILE A 71 0.55 -11.24 8.70
CA ILE A 71 1.96 -10.84 8.72
C ILE A 71 2.50 -10.85 10.15
N LEU A 72 1.79 -10.22 11.07
CA LEU A 72 2.20 -10.10 12.48
C LEU A 72 2.21 -11.44 13.20
N ALA A 73 1.31 -12.36 12.87
CA ALA A 73 1.28 -13.70 13.44
C ALA A 73 2.58 -14.53 13.20
N ALA A 74 3.40 -14.13 12.23
CA ALA A 74 4.70 -14.76 11.98
C ALA A 74 5.85 -14.13 12.77
N GLN A 75 5.61 -13.02 13.52
CA GLN A 75 6.61 -12.34 14.33
C GLN A 75 6.70 -13.00 15.72
N ALA A 76 7.90 -13.16 16.25
CA ALA A 76 8.10 -13.68 17.61
C ALA A 76 7.55 -12.72 18.67
N HIS A 77 7.65 -11.42 18.40
CA HIS A 77 7.10 -10.34 19.24
C HIS A 77 6.31 -9.40 18.33
N PRO A 78 5.02 -9.70 18.09
CA PRO A 78 4.21 -8.90 17.18
C PRO A 78 3.95 -7.51 17.78
N ALA A 79 4.09 -6.48 16.98
CA ALA A 79 3.65 -5.14 17.33
C ALA A 79 2.12 -5.10 17.47
N GLU A 80 1.63 -4.21 18.32
CA GLU A 80 0.19 -3.92 18.39
C GLU A 80 -0.29 -3.33 17.06
N LEU A 81 -1.47 -3.79 16.59
CA LEU A 81 -2.04 -3.35 15.33
C LEU A 81 -3.04 -2.21 15.57
N GLU A 82 -2.71 -1.03 15.07
CA GLU A 82 -3.54 0.17 15.17
C GLU A 82 -4.28 0.45 13.85
N LEU A 83 -5.51 0.98 13.96
CA LEU A 83 -6.29 1.41 12.81
C LEU A 83 -5.91 2.84 12.40
N ALA A 84 -5.59 3.01 11.11
CA ALA A 84 -5.24 4.28 10.51
C ALA A 84 -6.15 4.56 9.31
N HIS A 85 -7.17 5.41 9.47
CA HIS A 85 -8.16 5.69 8.44
C HIS A 85 -7.57 6.30 7.18
N TRP A 86 -6.49 7.06 7.29
CA TRP A 86 -5.81 7.67 6.15
C TRP A 86 -5.11 6.64 5.22
N LEU A 87 -4.92 5.39 5.69
CA LEU A 87 -4.44 4.25 4.89
C LEU A 87 -5.56 3.56 4.10
N ALA A 88 -6.83 3.96 4.28
CA ALA A 88 -7.94 3.36 3.54
C ALA A 88 -7.84 3.66 2.03
N GLU A 89 -8.35 2.72 1.22
CA GLU A 89 -8.43 2.91 -0.23
C GLU A 89 -9.26 4.15 -0.57
N VAL A 90 -9.07 4.69 -1.76
CA VAL A 90 -9.86 5.82 -2.26
C VAL A 90 -11.29 5.37 -2.58
N ASP A 91 -12.24 6.31 -2.52
CA ASP A 91 -13.58 6.08 -3.01
C ASP A 91 -13.60 6.27 -4.54
N HIS A 92 -13.85 5.19 -5.26
CA HIS A 92 -13.91 5.21 -6.72
C HIS A 92 -15.24 5.75 -7.28
N GLY A 93 -16.07 6.38 -6.43
CA GLY A 93 -17.34 6.95 -6.87
C GLY A 93 -18.23 5.93 -7.60
N PRO A 94 -18.72 6.25 -8.82
CA PRO A 94 -19.57 5.34 -9.58
C PRO A 94 -18.86 4.07 -10.07
N ASP A 95 -17.51 4.04 -10.05
CA ASP A 95 -16.73 2.87 -10.47
C ASP A 95 -16.52 1.85 -9.34
N GLU A 96 -16.97 2.16 -8.14
CA GLU A 96 -16.88 1.26 -7.00
C GLU A 96 -17.59 -0.08 -7.29
N ASN A 97 -16.85 -1.18 -7.09
CA ASN A 97 -17.32 -2.55 -7.37
C ASN A 97 -17.72 -2.83 -8.83
N GLN A 98 -17.25 -2.02 -9.78
CA GLN A 98 -17.46 -2.27 -11.22
C GLN A 98 -16.32 -3.11 -11.79
N PRO A 99 -16.60 -3.96 -12.81
CA PRO A 99 -15.56 -4.63 -13.58
C PRO A 99 -14.62 -3.62 -14.24
N GLU A 100 -13.34 -3.95 -14.34
CA GLU A 100 -12.32 -3.03 -14.88
C GLU A 100 -12.67 -2.56 -16.32
N ALA A 101 -13.24 -3.44 -17.15
CA ALA A 101 -13.65 -3.07 -18.51
C ALA A 101 -14.73 -1.96 -18.51
N ALA A 102 -15.70 -2.02 -17.61
CA ALA A 102 -16.73 -0.98 -17.47
C ALA A 102 -16.13 0.34 -16.97
N VAL A 103 -15.13 0.28 -16.08
CA VAL A 103 -14.40 1.47 -15.61
C VAL A 103 -13.66 2.11 -16.77
N VAL A 104 -12.91 1.33 -17.56
CA VAL A 104 -12.18 1.83 -18.75
C VAL A 104 -13.16 2.46 -19.75
N GLU A 105 -14.31 1.84 -19.98
CA GLU A 105 -15.35 2.36 -20.89
C GLU A 105 -15.89 3.72 -20.41
N ARG A 106 -16.11 3.87 -19.09
CA ARG A 106 -16.69 5.10 -18.52
C ARG A 106 -15.72 6.28 -18.47
N ILE A 107 -14.48 6.06 -18.04
CA ILE A 107 -13.53 7.15 -17.76
C ILE A 107 -12.38 7.24 -18.77
N GLY A 108 -12.17 6.23 -19.58
CA GLY A 108 -11.11 6.16 -20.57
C GLY A 108 -9.77 5.68 -20.01
N ALA A 109 -8.97 5.07 -20.88
CA ALA A 109 -7.64 4.56 -20.54
C ALA A 109 -6.66 5.68 -20.15
N GLU A 110 -6.80 6.87 -20.73
CA GLU A 110 -5.95 8.03 -20.45
C GLU A 110 -6.13 8.52 -19.00
N ALA A 111 -7.38 8.64 -18.52
CA ALA A 111 -7.65 9.04 -17.13
C ALA A 111 -7.12 8.00 -16.12
N LEU A 112 -7.25 6.69 -16.44
CA LEU A 112 -6.64 5.64 -15.63
C LEU A 112 -5.12 5.73 -15.62
N SER A 113 -4.49 5.98 -16.77
CA SER A 113 -3.04 6.17 -16.86
C SER A 113 -2.58 7.39 -16.04
N ALA A 114 -3.28 8.51 -16.13
CA ALA A 114 -2.99 9.71 -15.32
C ALA A 114 -3.09 9.42 -13.81
N TRP A 115 -4.08 8.62 -13.40
CA TRP A 115 -4.19 8.15 -12.03
C TRP A 115 -3.04 7.21 -11.64
N GLU A 116 -2.66 6.26 -12.49
CA GLU A 116 -1.62 5.29 -12.19
C GLU A 116 -0.22 5.90 -12.13
N VAL A 117 0.06 6.90 -12.95
CA VAL A 117 1.40 7.52 -13.06
C VAL A 117 1.53 8.75 -12.16
N ASN A 118 0.50 9.59 -12.08
CA ASN A 118 0.59 10.90 -11.43
C ASN A 118 -0.30 11.06 -10.20
N GLY A 119 -1.16 10.06 -9.90
CA GLY A 119 -2.15 10.16 -8.83
C GLY A 119 -3.23 11.22 -9.09
N ILE A 120 -3.49 11.56 -10.35
CA ILE A 120 -4.56 12.47 -10.75
C ILE A 120 -5.87 11.70 -10.74
N PRO A 121 -6.82 12.02 -9.83
CA PRO A 121 -8.06 11.25 -9.73
C PRO A 121 -8.92 11.39 -11.00
N PRO A 122 -9.47 10.29 -11.51
CA PRO A 122 -10.51 10.35 -12.53
C PRO A 122 -11.73 11.12 -12.04
N ARG A 123 -12.53 11.60 -13.00
CA ARG A 123 -13.78 12.31 -12.71
C ARG A 123 -14.71 11.46 -11.85
N ASP A 124 -15.35 12.10 -10.89
CA ASP A 124 -16.32 11.53 -9.94
C ASP A 124 -15.73 10.58 -8.89
N TRP A 125 -14.40 10.36 -8.85
CA TRP A 125 -13.76 9.72 -7.72
C TRP A 125 -13.57 10.71 -6.58
N VAL A 126 -13.78 10.25 -5.34
CA VAL A 126 -13.61 11.08 -4.15
C VAL A 126 -12.23 10.79 -3.54
N VAL A 127 -11.29 11.68 -3.83
CA VAL A 127 -9.90 11.53 -3.41
C VAL A 127 -9.39 12.85 -2.86
N ASP A 128 -9.20 12.92 -1.55
CA ASP A 128 -8.47 14.03 -0.93
C ASP A 128 -6.96 13.77 -1.02
N ALA A 129 -6.38 14.12 -2.17
CA ALA A 129 -4.97 13.90 -2.46
C ALA A 129 -4.06 14.73 -1.54
N GLU A 130 -4.49 15.93 -1.13
CA GLU A 130 -3.72 16.81 -0.26
C GLU A 130 -3.64 16.24 1.16
N ALA A 131 -4.77 15.86 1.76
CA ALA A 131 -4.77 15.26 3.09
C ALA A 131 -3.98 13.94 3.14
N ARG A 132 -4.01 13.14 2.06
CA ARG A 132 -3.22 11.91 1.96
C ARG A 132 -1.72 12.18 1.91
N ARG A 133 -1.28 13.14 1.07
CA ARG A 133 0.15 13.54 1.03
C ARG A 133 0.59 14.11 2.38
N ALA A 134 -0.22 14.97 3.00
CA ALA A 134 0.07 15.53 4.30
C ALA A 134 0.18 14.47 5.40
N ALA A 135 -0.58 13.38 5.33
CA ALA A 135 -0.47 12.28 6.27
C ALA A 135 0.88 11.54 6.16
N TRP A 136 1.35 11.27 4.94
CA TRP A 136 2.68 10.70 4.70
C TRP A 136 3.79 11.66 5.11
N GLN A 137 3.66 12.96 4.78
CA GLN A 137 4.64 13.97 5.15
C GLN A 137 4.82 14.05 6.66
N ARG A 138 3.75 14.00 7.45
CA ARG A 138 3.84 13.97 8.92
C ARG A 138 4.66 12.77 9.44
N LEU A 139 4.57 11.60 8.78
CA LEU A 139 5.42 10.46 9.14
C LEU A 139 6.89 10.72 8.81
N PHE A 140 7.18 11.35 7.68
CA PHE A 140 8.55 11.68 7.28
C PHE A 140 9.16 12.71 8.23
N ASP A 141 8.40 13.76 8.55
CA ASP A 141 8.86 14.84 9.46
C ASP A 141 9.11 14.33 10.88
N GLY A 142 8.29 13.39 11.35
CA GLY A 142 8.44 12.80 12.69
C GLY A 142 9.62 11.82 12.84
N ALA A 143 10.36 11.54 11.77
CA ALA A 143 11.49 10.62 11.81
C ALA A 143 12.76 11.20 12.44
N SER A 144 12.91 12.53 12.43
CA SER A 144 14.17 13.21 12.79
C SER A 144 14.54 13.07 14.25
N ASP A 145 13.58 12.90 15.15
CA ASP A 145 13.77 12.97 16.61
C ASP A 145 13.60 11.60 17.32
N THR A 146 13.46 10.52 16.56
CA THR A 146 13.20 9.19 17.13
C THR A 146 14.36 8.22 16.88
N PRO A 147 14.59 7.24 17.81
CA PRO A 147 15.49 6.12 17.53
C PRO A 147 15.12 5.38 16.25
N ASP A 148 16.04 4.59 15.71
CA ASP A 148 15.76 3.73 14.56
C ASP A 148 14.49 2.89 14.79
N ARG A 149 13.51 3.06 13.93
CA ARG A 149 12.21 2.36 14.02
C ARG A 149 11.80 1.81 12.66
N THR A 150 11.14 0.68 12.70
CA THR A 150 10.53 0.06 11.52
C THR A 150 9.01 -0.04 11.71
N LEU A 151 8.25 0.57 10.82
CA LEU A 151 6.80 0.54 10.84
C LEU A 151 6.25 -0.36 9.73
N LEU A 152 5.24 -1.16 10.08
CA LEU A 152 4.40 -1.87 9.12
C LEU A 152 3.15 -1.04 8.80
N LEU A 153 2.92 -0.76 7.51
CA LEU A 153 1.78 0.02 7.04
C LEU A 153 1.02 -0.81 6.00
N VAL A 154 -0.13 -1.39 6.39
CA VAL A 154 -0.92 -2.23 5.48
C VAL A 154 -2.06 -1.43 4.88
N THR A 155 -2.08 -1.33 3.56
CA THR A 155 -2.96 -0.44 2.81
C THR A 155 -3.42 -1.08 1.49
N SER A 156 -3.95 -0.26 0.60
CA SER A 156 -4.41 -0.61 -0.75
C SER A 156 -3.63 0.15 -1.82
N ASN A 157 -3.77 -0.26 -3.09
CA ASN A 157 -2.98 0.27 -4.20
C ASN A 157 -3.15 1.78 -4.42
N GLY A 158 -4.38 2.28 -4.39
CA GLY A 158 -4.65 3.71 -4.59
C GLY A 158 -4.12 4.58 -3.45
N ALA A 159 -4.16 4.09 -2.21
CA ALA A 159 -3.63 4.79 -1.05
C ALA A 159 -2.10 4.73 -0.96
N ALA A 160 -1.48 3.58 -1.29
CA ALA A 160 -0.04 3.38 -1.19
C ALA A 160 0.76 4.38 -2.05
N ARG A 161 0.28 4.72 -3.25
CA ARG A 161 0.97 5.63 -4.17
C ARG A 161 1.25 7.01 -3.58
N PHE A 162 0.40 7.47 -2.65
CA PHE A 162 0.58 8.78 -2.01
C PHE A 162 1.84 8.85 -1.14
N ALA A 163 2.40 7.72 -0.71
CA ALA A 163 3.72 7.69 -0.10
C ALA A 163 4.81 8.22 -1.03
N LEU A 164 4.75 7.83 -2.31
CA LEU A 164 5.70 8.28 -3.33
C LEU A 164 5.43 9.71 -3.83
N LEU A 165 4.20 10.18 -3.69
CA LEU A 165 3.77 11.51 -4.15
C LEU A 165 3.81 12.57 -3.05
N ALA A 166 4.16 12.20 -1.82
CA ALA A 166 4.16 13.11 -0.68
C ALA A 166 5.43 13.96 -0.61
N ASP A 167 6.53 13.50 -1.20
CA ASP A 167 7.81 14.18 -1.18
C ASP A 167 8.39 14.32 -2.59
N PRO A 168 8.95 15.48 -2.98
CA PRO A 168 9.51 15.71 -4.30
C PRO A 168 10.69 14.78 -4.66
N ALA A 169 11.55 14.42 -3.69
CA ALA A 169 12.68 13.53 -3.93
C ALA A 169 12.21 12.10 -4.15
N LEU A 170 11.22 11.62 -3.37
CA LEU A 170 10.58 10.34 -3.60
C LEU A 170 9.86 10.28 -4.95
N TYR A 171 9.15 11.35 -5.32
CA TYR A 171 8.49 11.41 -6.62
C TYR A 171 9.49 11.38 -7.77
N ALA A 172 10.64 12.04 -7.64
CA ALA A 172 11.71 11.98 -8.64
C ALA A 172 12.25 10.55 -8.81
N GLN A 173 12.47 9.82 -7.69
CA GLN A 173 12.89 8.42 -7.71
C GLN A 173 11.81 7.52 -8.30
N ALA A 174 10.55 7.77 -7.97
CA ALA A 174 9.41 6.99 -8.43
C ALA A 174 9.21 7.06 -9.97
N LYS A 175 9.66 8.14 -10.62
CA LYS A 175 9.66 8.26 -12.11
C LYS A 175 10.53 7.22 -12.80
N ALA A 176 11.52 6.66 -12.11
CA ALA A 176 12.35 5.57 -12.64
C ALA A 176 11.69 4.19 -12.50
N LEU A 177 10.58 4.08 -11.77
CA LEU A 177 9.84 2.84 -11.65
C LEU A 177 8.99 2.59 -12.89
N PRO A 178 8.76 1.32 -13.27
CA PRO A 178 7.86 0.99 -14.38
C PRO A 178 6.40 1.38 -14.08
N SER A 179 6.02 1.49 -12.80
CA SER A 179 4.68 1.91 -12.35
C SER A 179 4.70 2.26 -10.87
N LEU A 180 3.82 3.17 -10.43
CA LEU A 180 3.55 3.41 -9.00
C LEU A 180 2.67 2.31 -8.37
N LYS A 181 2.23 1.34 -9.14
CA LYS A 181 1.37 0.25 -8.69
C LYS A 181 2.11 -0.67 -7.72
N LEU A 182 1.44 -0.99 -6.64
CA LEU A 182 1.84 -2.04 -5.71
C LEU A 182 0.92 -3.25 -5.94
N ARG A 183 1.47 -4.39 -6.37
CA ARG A 183 0.67 -5.62 -6.60
C ARG A 183 0.14 -6.18 -5.28
N THR A 184 -0.94 -6.95 -5.32
CA THR A 184 -1.46 -7.64 -4.12
C THR A 184 -0.39 -8.55 -3.52
N GLY A 185 -0.21 -8.48 -2.19
CA GLY A 185 0.82 -9.23 -1.49
C GLY A 185 2.26 -8.80 -1.82
N ALA A 186 2.44 -7.58 -2.34
CA ALA A 186 3.75 -6.95 -2.49
C ALA A 186 3.94 -5.86 -1.44
N PHE A 187 5.19 -5.45 -1.25
CA PHE A 187 5.53 -4.31 -0.41
C PHE A 187 6.50 -3.36 -1.09
N GLY A 188 6.51 -2.12 -0.61
CA GLY A 188 7.54 -1.12 -0.84
C GLY A 188 8.20 -0.73 0.47
N ARG A 189 9.40 -0.17 0.39
CA ARG A 189 10.14 0.31 1.55
C ARG A 189 10.69 1.70 1.29
N ILE A 190 10.39 2.61 2.21
CA ILE A 190 10.93 3.96 2.25
C ILE A 190 11.75 4.07 3.54
N VAL A 191 12.95 4.59 3.44
CA VAL A 191 13.78 4.92 4.59
C VAL A 191 13.87 6.43 4.70
N VAL A 192 13.68 6.95 5.90
CA VAL A 192 13.78 8.37 6.22
C VAL A 192 14.95 8.55 7.16
N ASP A 193 15.97 9.29 6.75
CA ASP A 193 17.16 9.60 7.53
C ASP A 193 17.44 11.11 7.52
N ALA A 194 18.64 11.53 7.93
CA ALA A 194 19.04 12.93 7.96
C ALA A 194 19.03 13.62 6.58
N ASN A 195 19.02 12.85 5.49
CA ASN A 195 18.96 13.37 4.11
C ASN A 195 17.53 13.41 3.58
N GLY A 196 16.54 13.00 4.39
CA GLY A 196 15.14 12.93 4.03
C GLY A 196 14.69 11.53 3.58
N PRO A 197 13.48 11.42 3.02
CA PRO A 197 12.93 10.14 2.60
C PRO A 197 13.54 9.66 1.27
N HIS A 198 13.88 8.38 1.20
CA HIS A 198 14.36 7.74 -0.01
C HIS A 198 13.77 6.34 -0.19
N LEU A 199 13.51 5.99 -1.46
CA LEU A 199 12.93 4.72 -1.84
C LEU A 199 14.01 3.65 -1.96
N THR A 200 13.87 2.56 -1.21
CA THR A 200 14.80 1.42 -1.29
C THR A 200 14.23 0.24 -2.04
N GLU A 201 12.93 0.02 -1.97
CA GLU A 201 12.22 -1.06 -2.67
C GLU A 201 10.81 -0.61 -3.04
N TRP A 202 10.30 -1.09 -4.19
CA TRP A 202 8.91 -0.92 -4.58
C TRP A 202 8.41 -2.12 -5.35
N ASP A 203 7.20 -2.56 -5.03
CA ASP A 203 6.53 -3.71 -5.63
C ASP A 203 7.29 -5.04 -5.49
N TYR A 204 8.06 -5.20 -4.41
CA TYR A 204 8.75 -6.45 -4.14
C TYR A 204 7.77 -7.50 -3.62
N ARG A 205 7.82 -8.70 -4.21
CA ARG A 205 7.00 -9.86 -3.79
C ARG A 205 7.92 -11.05 -3.50
N PRO A 206 7.97 -11.54 -2.25
CA PRO A 206 8.76 -12.72 -1.91
C PRO A 206 8.33 -13.95 -2.71
N GLY A 207 9.29 -14.73 -3.21
CA GLY A 207 9.04 -15.99 -3.91
C GLY A 207 8.61 -15.86 -5.38
N VAL A 208 8.47 -14.64 -5.90
CA VAL A 208 8.32 -14.39 -7.34
C VAL A 208 9.64 -13.80 -7.82
N HIS A 209 10.54 -14.64 -8.33
CA HIS A 209 11.71 -14.14 -9.03
C HIS A 209 11.22 -13.38 -10.27
N SER A 210 11.67 -12.14 -10.42
CA SER A 210 11.51 -11.40 -11.68
C SER A 210 12.26 -12.20 -12.75
N ALA A 211 11.51 -12.73 -13.71
CA ALA A 211 12.07 -13.36 -14.90
C ALA A 211 12.59 -12.28 -15.84
#